data_ea47712ded52e9549a0920e8e62f9db3
#
_entry.id   ea47712ded52e9549a0920e8e62f9db3
#
_cell.length_a   1.000
_cell.length_b   1.000
_cell.length_c   1.000
_cell.angle_alpha   90.00
_cell.angle_beta   90.00
_cell.angle_gamma   90.00
#
_symmetry.space_group_name_H-M   'P 1'
#
loop_
_entity.id
_entity.type
_entity.pdbx_description
1 polymer ?
#
loop_
_entity_poly.entity_id
_entity_poly.type
_entity_poly.pdbx_seq_one_letter_code
_entity_poly.pdbx_strand_id
1 'polypeptide(L)'
;EDIDAAESMLKDDDPEIREMAGAELKDSRSKMETLELELQKLLLPKDPNDDSNIYLEIRAGTGGDEAAIFSGDLFRMYSRYAELQRWQVEIISENPGEHGGYKEIIARIEGQGAYSKLKFESGAHRVQRVPETESQGRVHTSACTVAIMPEVPEVEAEEINPNDLKVDTFRASGAGGQHVNKTDSAIRLTHL
;
A
#
# COMPACT_ATOMS: atom_id res chain seq x y z
N GLU A 1 -21.56 0.02 -35.61
CA GLU A 1 -22.21 -0.98 -36.51
C GLU A 1 -23.49 -1.53 -35.87
N ASP A 2 -23.43 -2.20 -34.70
CA ASP A 2 -24.63 -2.80 -34.04
C ASP A 2 -25.69 -1.74 -33.70
N ILE A 3 -25.26 -0.58 -33.19
CA ILE A 3 -26.15 0.56 -32.90
C ILE A 3 -26.83 1.06 -34.18
N ASP A 4 -26.07 1.24 -35.25
CA ASP A 4 -26.60 1.74 -36.53
C ASP A 4 -27.57 0.74 -37.14
N ALA A 5 -27.30 -0.57 -37.01
CA ALA A 5 -28.18 -1.64 -37.46
C ALA A 5 -29.49 -1.65 -36.64
N ALA A 6 -29.40 -1.57 -35.31
CA ALA A 6 -30.57 -1.51 -34.44
C ALA A 6 -31.42 -0.24 -34.69
N GLU A 7 -30.79 0.93 -34.91
CA GLU A 7 -31.49 2.19 -35.29
C GLU A 7 -32.17 2.10 -36.64
N SER A 8 -31.63 1.32 -37.56
CA SER A 8 -32.28 1.04 -38.83
C SER A 8 -33.53 0.14 -38.68
N MET A 9 -33.43 -0.91 -37.85
CA MET A 9 -34.53 -1.84 -37.57
C MET A 9 -35.67 -1.18 -36.77
N LEU A 10 -35.41 -0.12 -36.00
CA LEU A 10 -36.46 0.66 -35.33
C LEU A 10 -37.44 1.32 -36.31
N LYS A 11 -37.09 1.46 -37.59
CA LYS A 11 -37.92 2.04 -38.65
C LYS A 11 -38.72 1.00 -39.41
N ASP A 12 -38.59 -0.27 -39.03
CA ASP A 12 -39.36 -1.36 -39.67
C ASP A 12 -40.86 -1.25 -39.37
N ASP A 13 -41.68 -1.70 -40.32
CA ASP A 13 -43.14 -1.68 -40.18
C ASP A 13 -43.67 -2.72 -39.18
N ASP A 14 -42.87 -3.76 -38.89
CA ASP A 14 -43.24 -4.84 -37.96
C ASP A 14 -43.00 -4.39 -36.49
N PRO A 15 -44.05 -4.42 -35.64
CA PRO A 15 -43.91 -4.03 -34.23
C PRO A 15 -42.99 -4.95 -33.41
N GLU A 16 -42.89 -6.24 -33.73
CA GLU A 16 -42.01 -7.18 -33.04
C GLU A 16 -40.55 -6.87 -33.34
N ILE A 17 -40.23 -6.52 -34.59
CA ILE A 17 -38.86 -6.09 -34.99
C ILE A 17 -38.49 -4.81 -34.27
N ARG A 18 -39.39 -3.84 -34.16
CA ARG A 18 -39.12 -2.59 -33.42
C ARG A 18 -38.87 -2.80 -31.94
N GLU A 19 -39.61 -3.72 -31.30
CA GLU A 19 -39.42 -4.04 -29.89
C GLU A 19 -38.04 -4.69 -29.64
N MET A 20 -37.70 -5.68 -30.47
CA MET A 20 -36.37 -6.31 -30.44
C MET A 20 -35.23 -5.31 -30.68
N ALA A 21 -35.36 -4.48 -31.71
CA ALA A 21 -34.38 -3.45 -32.03
C ALA A 21 -34.22 -2.44 -30.90
N GLY A 22 -35.29 -2.08 -30.20
CA GLY A 22 -35.24 -1.20 -29.03
C GLY A 22 -34.46 -1.81 -27.85
N ALA A 23 -34.66 -3.11 -27.60
CA ALA A 23 -33.90 -3.84 -26.58
C ALA A 23 -32.41 -3.95 -26.93
N GLU A 24 -32.11 -4.29 -28.19
CA GLU A 24 -30.73 -4.41 -28.69
C GLU A 24 -29.99 -3.06 -28.69
N LEU A 25 -30.68 -1.99 -29.08
CA LEU A 25 -30.13 -0.64 -29.03
C LEU A 25 -29.73 -0.23 -27.61
N LYS A 26 -30.58 -0.53 -26.62
CA LYS A 26 -30.32 -0.25 -25.22
C LYS A 26 -29.10 -1.04 -24.71
N ASP A 27 -29.01 -2.32 -25.04
CA ASP A 27 -27.92 -3.20 -24.64
C ASP A 27 -26.59 -2.75 -25.29
N SER A 28 -26.63 -2.46 -26.60
CA SER A 28 -25.45 -1.99 -27.34
C SER A 28 -24.91 -0.63 -26.84
N ARG A 29 -25.80 0.30 -26.46
CA ARG A 29 -25.40 1.58 -25.85
C ARG A 29 -24.78 1.38 -24.49
N SER A 30 -25.34 0.52 -23.63
CA SER A 30 -24.77 0.19 -22.34
C SER A 30 -23.39 -0.47 -22.45
N LYS A 31 -23.23 -1.37 -23.43
CA LYS A 31 -21.92 -1.96 -23.74
C LYS A 31 -20.91 -0.92 -24.21
N MET A 32 -21.33 0.01 -25.07
CA MET A 32 -20.46 1.09 -25.56
C MET A 32 -19.95 1.96 -24.41
N GLU A 33 -20.83 2.40 -23.50
CA GLU A 33 -20.42 3.17 -22.30
C GLU A 33 -19.43 2.41 -21.43
N THR A 34 -19.64 1.10 -21.23
CA THR A 34 -18.73 0.26 -20.46
C THR A 34 -17.35 0.16 -21.13
N LEU A 35 -17.34 -0.10 -22.45
CA LEU A 35 -16.11 -0.21 -23.22
C LEU A 35 -15.34 1.11 -23.31
N GLU A 36 -16.04 2.25 -23.42
CA GLU A 36 -15.42 3.57 -23.38
C GLU A 36 -14.71 3.83 -22.04
N LEU A 37 -15.35 3.47 -20.92
CA LEU A 37 -14.76 3.57 -19.59
C LEU A 37 -13.53 2.65 -19.43
N GLU A 38 -13.60 1.43 -19.95
CA GLU A 38 -12.47 0.50 -19.94
C GLU A 38 -11.31 1.02 -20.77
N LEU A 39 -11.60 1.54 -21.97
CA LEU A 39 -10.59 2.14 -22.84
C LEU A 39 -9.92 3.34 -22.16
N GLN A 40 -10.69 4.23 -21.55
CA GLN A 40 -10.15 5.35 -20.79
C GLN A 40 -9.21 4.90 -19.66
N LYS A 41 -9.57 3.84 -18.93
CA LYS A 41 -8.70 3.27 -17.89
C LYS A 41 -7.40 2.71 -18.47
N LEU A 42 -7.46 2.06 -19.63
CA LEU A 42 -6.28 1.50 -20.30
C LEU A 42 -5.33 2.58 -20.87
N LEU A 43 -5.86 3.76 -21.18
CA LEU A 43 -5.07 4.90 -21.65
C LEU A 43 -4.39 5.71 -20.53
N LEU A 44 -4.73 5.45 -19.26
CA LEU A 44 -4.05 6.09 -18.14
C LEU A 44 -2.57 5.67 -18.10
N PRO A 45 -1.66 6.61 -17.85
CA PRO A 45 -0.25 6.28 -17.68
C PRO A 45 -0.10 5.32 -16.49
N LYS A 46 0.55 4.17 -16.73
CA LYS A 46 0.86 3.21 -15.69
C LYS A 46 2.10 3.64 -14.92
N ASP A 47 2.06 3.49 -13.62
CA ASP A 47 3.24 3.59 -12.77
C ASP A 47 4.19 2.41 -13.11
N PRO A 48 5.49 2.63 -13.36
CA PRO A 48 6.42 1.55 -13.66
C PRO A 48 6.49 0.47 -12.57
N ASN A 49 6.14 0.82 -11.35
CA ASN A 49 6.14 -0.11 -10.21
C ASN A 49 4.80 -0.84 -10.01
N ASP A 50 3.77 -0.58 -10.82
CA ASP A 50 2.42 -1.15 -10.60
C ASP A 50 2.42 -2.68 -10.53
N ASP A 51 3.29 -3.35 -11.27
CA ASP A 51 3.41 -4.80 -11.29
C ASP A 51 4.45 -5.36 -10.30
N SER A 52 5.07 -4.49 -9.50
CA SER A 52 6.07 -4.90 -8.50
C SER A 52 5.44 -5.60 -7.30
N ASN A 53 6.19 -6.52 -6.71
CA ASN A 53 5.94 -6.98 -5.34
C ASN A 53 6.13 -5.80 -4.38
N ILE A 54 5.70 -5.97 -3.13
CA ILE A 54 5.79 -4.91 -2.13
C ILE A 54 6.37 -5.39 -0.82
N TYR A 55 6.94 -4.44 -0.09
CA TYR A 55 7.13 -4.52 1.35
C TYR A 55 6.02 -3.71 2.04
N LEU A 56 5.30 -4.40 2.92
CA LEU A 56 4.30 -3.82 3.81
C LEU A 56 4.92 -3.65 5.19
N GLU A 57 4.99 -2.41 5.67
CA GLU A 57 5.41 -2.11 7.04
C GLU A 57 4.24 -1.51 7.79
N ILE A 58 3.96 -2.02 8.99
CA ILE A 58 2.94 -1.48 9.89
C ILE A 58 3.61 -1.20 11.23
N ARG A 59 3.49 0.03 11.71
CA ARG A 59 3.99 0.46 13.02
C ARG A 59 2.87 1.00 13.88
N ALA A 60 2.84 0.58 15.14
CA ALA A 60 1.99 1.17 16.16
C ALA A 60 2.39 2.64 16.39
N GLY A 61 1.50 3.59 16.10
CA GLY A 61 1.82 5.01 16.05
C GLY A 61 1.73 5.74 17.37
N THR A 62 0.73 5.42 18.21
CA THR A 62 0.46 6.16 19.45
C THR A 62 1.14 5.58 20.69
N GLY A 63 1.84 4.46 20.54
CA GLY A 63 2.35 3.68 21.67
C GLY A 63 1.20 3.02 22.46
N GLY A 64 1.54 2.01 23.25
CA GLY A 64 0.58 1.25 24.05
C GLY A 64 -0.03 0.04 23.34
N ASP A 65 -0.70 -0.78 24.14
CA ASP A 65 -1.14 -2.12 23.73
C ASP A 65 -2.20 -2.10 22.64
N GLU A 66 -3.16 -1.17 22.72
CA GLU A 66 -4.22 -1.07 21.71
C GLU A 66 -3.70 -0.74 20.31
N ALA A 67 -2.68 0.12 20.21
CA ALA A 67 -2.08 0.41 18.93
C ALA A 67 -1.35 -0.82 18.35
N ALA A 68 -0.71 -1.62 19.21
CA ALA A 68 -0.09 -2.87 18.80
C ALA A 68 -1.13 -3.92 18.37
N ILE A 69 -2.25 -4.04 19.08
CA ILE A 69 -3.36 -4.93 18.72
C ILE A 69 -3.96 -4.48 17.39
N PHE A 70 -4.18 -3.19 17.19
CA PHE A 70 -4.70 -2.64 15.94
C PHE A 70 -3.74 -2.87 14.76
N SER A 71 -2.44 -2.77 14.97
CA SER A 71 -1.43 -3.16 13.98
C SER A 71 -1.58 -4.62 13.55
N GLY A 72 -1.81 -5.52 14.50
CA GLY A 72 -2.11 -6.92 14.23
C GLY A 72 -3.41 -7.14 13.45
N ASP A 73 -4.44 -6.36 13.74
CA ASP A 73 -5.71 -6.40 13.00
C ASP A 73 -5.52 -5.94 11.54
N LEU A 74 -4.77 -4.85 11.33
CA LEU A 74 -4.42 -4.37 9.98
C LEU A 74 -3.61 -5.42 9.20
N PHE A 75 -2.59 -6.00 9.85
CA PHE A 75 -1.80 -7.05 9.20
C PHE A 75 -2.65 -8.27 8.81
N ARG A 76 -3.55 -8.69 9.68
CA ARG A 76 -4.50 -9.77 9.39
C ARG A 76 -5.43 -9.40 8.22
N MET A 77 -5.93 -8.17 8.18
CA MET A 77 -6.76 -7.67 7.07
C MET A 77 -6.00 -7.74 5.73
N TYR A 78 -4.78 -7.22 5.67
CA TYR A 78 -3.96 -7.26 4.45
C TYR A 78 -3.58 -8.68 4.05
N SER A 79 -3.26 -9.55 5.01
CA SER A 79 -2.97 -10.96 4.74
C SER A 79 -4.17 -11.69 4.15
N ARG A 80 -5.38 -11.44 4.66
CA ARG A 80 -6.61 -12.00 4.09
C ARG A 80 -6.92 -11.44 2.70
N TYR A 81 -6.68 -10.17 2.49
CA TYR A 81 -6.82 -9.58 1.16
C TYR A 81 -5.83 -10.20 0.17
N ALA A 82 -4.57 -10.39 0.57
CA ALA A 82 -3.56 -11.05 -0.23
C ALA A 82 -3.98 -12.49 -0.62
N GLU A 83 -4.50 -13.27 0.34
CA GLU A 83 -5.04 -14.61 0.08
C GLU A 83 -6.15 -14.59 -1.00
N LEU A 84 -7.09 -13.64 -0.91
CA LEU A 84 -8.17 -13.48 -1.90
C LEU A 84 -7.64 -13.15 -3.30
N GLN A 85 -6.53 -12.40 -3.38
CA GLN A 85 -5.85 -12.06 -4.63
C GLN A 85 -4.90 -13.18 -5.09
N ARG A 86 -4.72 -14.25 -4.31
CA ARG A 86 -3.75 -15.34 -4.53
C ARG A 86 -2.30 -14.86 -4.50
N TRP A 87 -2.01 -13.85 -3.69
CA TRP A 87 -0.67 -13.38 -3.43
C TRP A 87 -0.04 -14.14 -2.27
N GLN A 88 1.28 -14.23 -2.25
CA GLN A 88 2.03 -14.83 -1.15
C GLN A 88 2.45 -13.74 -0.15
N VAL A 89 2.38 -14.05 1.12
CA VAL A 89 2.79 -13.16 2.22
C VAL A 89 3.89 -13.83 3.01
N GLU A 90 5.04 -13.17 3.12
CA GLU A 90 6.20 -13.61 3.88
C GLU A 90 6.55 -12.57 4.94
N ILE A 91 6.61 -12.98 6.20
CA ILE A 91 7.01 -12.08 7.29
C ILE A 91 8.54 -11.98 7.27
N ILE A 92 9.06 -10.76 7.09
CA ILE A 92 10.49 -10.47 7.08
C ILE A 92 10.99 -10.16 8.48
N SER A 93 10.21 -9.36 9.24
CA SER A 93 10.57 -8.94 10.59
C SER A 93 9.31 -8.65 11.39
N GLU A 94 9.33 -9.01 12.66
CA GLU A 94 8.24 -8.71 13.58
C GLU A 94 8.77 -8.29 14.96
N ASN A 95 8.08 -7.33 15.56
CA ASN A 95 8.28 -6.94 16.95
C ASN A 95 6.92 -7.02 17.65
N PRO A 96 6.65 -8.11 18.39
CA PRO A 96 5.36 -8.36 19.01
C PRO A 96 5.04 -7.35 20.12
N GLY A 97 3.75 -7.06 20.29
CA GLY A 97 3.23 -6.32 21.44
C GLY A 97 3.15 -7.19 22.69
N GLU A 98 3.18 -6.57 23.86
CA GLU A 98 3.13 -7.29 25.15
C GLU A 98 1.78 -7.98 25.40
N HIS A 99 0.70 -7.40 24.91
CA HIS A 99 -0.67 -7.91 25.02
C HIS A 99 -1.24 -8.40 23.68
N GLY A 100 -0.37 -8.77 22.73
CA GLY A 100 -0.74 -9.20 21.40
C GLY A 100 -0.53 -8.11 20.32
N GLY A 101 -0.74 -8.51 19.06
CA GLY A 101 -0.44 -7.64 17.92
C GLY A 101 1.05 -7.37 17.77
N TYR A 102 1.38 -6.26 17.10
CA TYR A 102 2.76 -5.91 16.74
C TYR A 102 3.06 -4.45 17.05
N LYS A 103 4.19 -4.17 17.70
CA LYS A 103 4.78 -2.82 17.76
C LYS A 103 5.25 -2.39 16.36
N GLU A 104 5.77 -3.37 15.62
CA GLU A 104 6.16 -3.25 14.22
C GLU A 104 6.06 -4.61 13.53
N ILE A 105 5.60 -4.65 12.30
CA ILE A 105 5.66 -5.83 11.46
C ILE A 105 6.01 -5.42 10.03
N ILE A 106 6.94 -6.16 9.42
CA ILE A 106 7.38 -5.99 8.04
C ILE A 106 7.13 -7.31 7.31
N ALA A 107 6.38 -7.26 6.24
CA ALA A 107 6.09 -8.41 5.41
C ALA A 107 6.33 -8.09 3.93
N ARG A 108 6.80 -9.06 3.18
CA ARG A 108 6.86 -9.05 1.72
C ARG A 108 5.57 -9.64 1.18
N ILE A 109 4.95 -8.97 0.22
CA ILE A 109 3.76 -9.48 -0.49
C ILE A 109 4.15 -9.64 -1.95
N GLU A 110 4.13 -10.88 -2.41
CA GLU A 110 4.46 -11.26 -3.78
C GLU A 110 3.21 -11.57 -4.58
N GLY A 111 3.00 -10.82 -5.66
CA GLY A 111 1.87 -11.05 -6.55
C GLY A 111 1.70 -9.95 -7.59
N GLN A 112 1.13 -10.33 -8.72
CA GLN A 112 0.91 -9.41 -9.82
C GLN A 112 -0.04 -8.28 -9.42
N GLY A 113 0.41 -7.04 -9.63
CA GLY A 113 -0.37 -5.84 -9.33
C GLY A 113 -0.51 -5.54 -7.84
N ALA A 114 0.34 -6.12 -6.98
CA ALA A 114 0.29 -5.89 -5.54
C ALA A 114 0.51 -4.41 -5.21
N TYR A 115 1.52 -3.79 -5.84
CA TYR A 115 1.79 -2.37 -5.63
C TYR A 115 0.65 -1.48 -6.14
N SER A 116 0.12 -1.72 -7.33
CA SER A 116 -0.95 -0.90 -7.91
C SER A 116 -2.20 -0.85 -7.05
N LYS A 117 -2.50 -1.94 -6.31
CA LYS A 117 -3.68 -2.04 -5.46
C LYS A 117 -3.46 -1.49 -4.05
N LEU A 118 -2.25 -1.65 -3.51
CA LEU A 118 -1.95 -1.32 -2.12
C LEU A 118 -1.21 0.02 -1.93
N LYS A 119 -0.63 0.62 -2.96
CA LYS A 119 0.14 1.88 -2.86
C LYS A 119 -0.60 3.03 -2.17
N PHE A 120 -1.92 3.06 -2.27
CA PHE A 120 -2.75 4.11 -1.65
C PHE A 120 -3.05 3.87 -0.17
N GLU A 121 -2.70 2.70 0.36
CA GLU A 121 -2.83 2.38 1.78
C GLU A 121 -1.75 3.02 2.65
N SER A 122 -0.67 3.53 2.04
CA SER A 122 0.38 4.24 2.77
C SER A 122 -0.17 5.46 3.48
N GLY A 123 0.05 5.53 4.79
CA GLY A 123 -0.39 6.66 5.61
C GLY A 123 -0.73 6.27 7.04
N ALA A 124 -1.43 7.18 7.72
CA ALA A 124 -1.91 6.98 9.08
C ALA A 124 -3.31 6.34 9.07
N HIS A 125 -3.43 5.20 9.71
CA HIS A 125 -4.69 4.50 9.96
C HIS A 125 -5.15 4.73 11.38
N ARG A 126 -6.39 5.09 11.58
CA ARG A 126 -6.97 5.40 12.88
C ARG A 126 -8.15 4.51 13.18
N VAL A 127 -8.24 4.03 14.41
CA VAL A 127 -9.38 3.29 14.93
C VAL A 127 -9.98 4.01 16.13
N GLN A 128 -11.29 3.99 16.24
CA GLN A 128 -12.05 4.42 17.41
C GLN A 128 -12.94 3.25 17.83
N ARG A 129 -12.58 2.61 18.93
CA ARG A 129 -13.32 1.47 19.49
C ARG A 129 -13.10 1.36 20.98
N VAL A 130 -13.88 0.52 21.64
CA VAL A 130 -13.55 0.06 23.00
C VAL A 130 -12.44 -0.97 22.85
N PRO A 131 -11.22 -0.70 23.37
CA PRO A 131 -10.11 -1.64 23.28
C PRO A 131 -10.40 -2.96 24.03
N GLU A 132 -9.80 -4.05 23.59
CA GLU A 132 -9.86 -5.32 24.31
C GLU A 132 -9.24 -5.22 25.73
N THR A 133 -8.32 -4.29 25.93
CA THR A 133 -7.65 -3.98 27.19
C THR A 133 -8.45 -3.05 28.12
N GLU A 134 -9.60 -2.53 27.67
CA GLU A 134 -10.44 -1.59 28.43
C GLU A 134 -11.57 -2.32 29.17
N SER A 135 -11.56 -2.25 30.50
CA SER A 135 -12.54 -2.93 31.35
C SER A 135 -13.81 -2.11 31.62
N GLN A 136 -13.78 -0.79 31.38
CA GLN A 136 -14.89 0.12 31.73
C GLN A 136 -15.74 0.52 30.51
N GLY A 137 -15.49 -0.06 29.35
CA GLY A 137 -16.27 0.17 28.14
C GLY A 137 -16.05 1.56 27.50
N ARG A 138 -14.96 2.25 27.82
CA ARG A 138 -14.65 3.55 27.23
C ARG A 138 -14.09 3.43 25.83
N VAL A 139 -14.54 4.29 24.92
CA VAL A 139 -14.01 4.39 23.56
C VAL A 139 -12.65 5.08 23.58
N HIS A 140 -11.64 4.45 23.00
CA HIS A 140 -10.30 5.03 22.82
C HIS A 140 -10.02 5.22 21.34
N THR A 141 -9.09 6.12 21.04
CA THR A 141 -8.57 6.35 19.69
C THR A 141 -7.14 5.84 19.65
N SER A 142 -6.85 4.96 18.70
CA SER A 142 -5.50 4.47 18.42
C SER A 142 -5.16 4.68 16.95
N ALA A 143 -3.87 4.73 16.66
CA ALA A 143 -3.39 4.93 15.30
C ALA A 143 -2.18 4.03 15.01
N CYS A 144 -2.08 3.61 13.75
CA CYS A 144 -0.93 2.93 13.18
C CYS A 144 -0.48 3.66 11.92
N THR A 145 0.79 3.52 11.58
CA THR A 145 1.33 3.96 10.30
C THR A 145 1.53 2.74 9.41
N VAL A 146 1.04 2.82 8.19
CA VAL A 146 1.24 1.82 7.13
C VAL A 146 2.15 2.41 6.09
N ALA A 147 3.18 1.68 5.67
CA ALA A 147 4.04 2.04 4.55
C ALA A 147 4.04 0.90 3.53
N ILE A 148 3.79 1.24 2.28
CA ILE A 148 3.85 0.34 1.14
C ILE A 148 5.00 0.79 0.25
N MET A 149 5.99 -0.09 0.09
CA MET A 149 7.18 0.18 -0.72
C MET A 149 7.26 -0.85 -1.85
N PRO A 150 7.48 -0.43 -3.12
CA PRO A 150 7.68 -1.38 -4.19
C PRO A 150 8.99 -2.13 -3.98
N GLU A 151 9.00 -3.42 -4.30
CA GLU A 151 10.25 -4.18 -4.40
C GLU A 151 10.95 -3.76 -5.69
N VAL A 152 12.02 -2.98 -5.53
CA VAL A 152 12.87 -2.61 -6.67
C VAL A 152 13.99 -3.65 -6.80
N PRO A 153 14.41 -4.01 -8.05
CA PRO A 153 15.58 -4.85 -8.23
C PRO A 153 16.78 -4.22 -7.52
N GLU A 154 17.61 -5.07 -6.92
CA GLU A 154 18.88 -4.60 -6.36
C GLU A 154 19.63 -3.84 -7.46
N VAL A 155 19.68 -2.53 -7.29
CA VAL A 155 20.61 -1.72 -8.07
C VAL A 155 21.99 -2.14 -7.57
N GLU A 156 22.86 -2.60 -8.48
CA GLU A 156 24.26 -2.79 -8.13
C GLU A 156 24.72 -1.55 -7.36
N ALA A 157 24.96 -1.71 -6.07
CA ALA A 157 25.40 -0.60 -5.25
C ALA A 157 26.70 -0.09 -5.88
N GLU A 158 26.69 1.17 -6.33
CA GLU A 158 27.93 1.78 -6.82
C GLU A 158 28.96 1.64 -5.69
N GLU A 159 30.05 0.93 -5.97
CA GLU A 159 31.14 0.78 -5.03
C GLU A 159 31.72 2.17 -4.75
N ILE A 160 31.46 2.67 -3.54
CA ILE A 160 32.07 3.92 -3.11
C ILE A 160 33.56 3.65 -2.90
N ASN A 161 34.39 4.25 -3.74
CA ASN A 161 35.84 4.11 -3.60
C ASN A 161 36.29 4.74 -2.27
N PRO A 162 36.92 3.98 -1.35
CA PRO A 162 37.35 4.51 -0.06
C PRO A 162 38.32 5.70 -0.16
N ASN A 163 39.04 5.86 -1.27
CA ASN A 163 39.94 6.95 -1.51
C ASN A 163 39.24 8.31 -1.75
N ASP A 164 37.95 8.25 -2.14
CA ASP A 164 37.09 9.41 -2.36
C ASP A 164 36.37 9.83 -1.07
N LEU A 165 36.63 9.10 0.05
CA LEU A 165 36.04 9.38 1.34
C LEU A 165 37.06 9.97 2.29
N LYS A 166 36.80 11.18 2.78
CA LYS A 166 37.49 11.75 3.92
C LYS A 166 36.72 11.45 5.19
N VAL A 167 37.39 10.76 6.13
CA VAL A 167 36.85 10.42 7.44
C VAL A 167 37.47 11.33 8.51
N ASP A 168 36.63 12.16 9.12
CA ASP A 168 37.02 13.01 10.24
C ASP A 168 36.33 12.51 11.52
N THR A 169 37.13 12.33 12.59
CA THR A 169 36.59 12.03 13.92
C THR A 169 36.64 13.28 14.79
N PHE A 170 35.61 13.53 15.57
CA PHE A 170 35.54 14.70 16.45
C PHE A 170 34.69 14.44 17.69
N ARG A 171 34.72 15.37 18.63
CA ARG A 171 33.88 15.29 19.83
C ARG A 171 32.44 15.69 19.51
N ALA A 172 31.51 14.82 19.84
CA ALA A 172 30.11 15.16 19.67
C ALA A 172 29.69 16.33 20.57
N SER A 173 28.95 17.27 20.02
CA SER A 173 28.34 18.37 20.76
C SER A 173 26.83 18.11 20.88
N GLY A 174 26.38 17.67 22.03
CA GLY A 174 24.95 17.42 22.26
C GLY A 174 24.64 17.21 23.73
N ALA A 175 23.41 17.46 24.14
CA ALA A 175 22.91 17.13 25.47
C ALA A 175 22.63 15.63 25.54
N GLY A 176 23.40 14.87 26.30
CA GLY A 176 23.09 13.47 26.59
C GLY A 176 24.29 12.56 26.75
N GLY A 177 24.24 11.68 27.71
CA GLY A 177 25.20 10.59 27.93
C GLY A 177 26.51 10.96 28.60
N GLN A 178 26.99 10.05 29.46
CA GLN A 178 28.27 10.20 30.15
C GLN A 178 29.40 10.10 29.11
N HIS A 179 30.34 11.07 29.11
CA HIS A 179 31.49 11.17 28.22
C HIS A 179 31.29 11.58 26.77
N VAL A 180 30.07 11.94 26.31
CA VAL A 180 29.83 12.38 24.93
C VAL A 180 30.78 13.51 24.49
N ASN A 181 31.12 14.43 25.38
CA ASN A 181 31.99 15.57 25.08
C ASN A 181 33.48 15.31 25.35
N LYS A 182 33.85 14.11 25.79
CA LYS A 182 35.23 13.79 26.18
C LYS A 182 35.96 12.86 25.23
N THR A 183 35.20 12.11 24.43
CA THR A 183 35.72 11.15 23.46
C THR A 183 35.41 11.60 22.04
N ASP A 184 36.32 11.36 21.10
CA ASP A 184 36.15 11.64 19.67
C ASP A 184 35.31 10.54 19.04
N SER A 185 34.03 10.43 19.46
CA SER A 185 33.08 9.38 19.05
C SER A 185 32.19 9.78 17.88
N ALA A 186 32.20 11.05 17.48
CA ALA A 186 31.46 11.49 16.29
C ALA A 186 32.32 11.31 15.04
N ILE A 187 31.71 10.77 13.97
CA ILE A 187 32.36 10.52 12.69
C ILE A 187 31.68 11.37 11.63
N ARG A 188 32.45 12.06 10.82
CA ARG A 188 32.00 12.75 9.62
C ARG A 188 32.62 12.10 8.40
N LEU A 189 31.79 11.68 7.48
CA LEU A 189 32.20 11.22 6.16
C LEU A 189 31.94 12.33 5.16
N THR A 190 32.95 12.69 4.38
CA THR A 190 32.87 13.67 3.30
C THR A 190 33.29 12.98 2.02
N HIS A 191 32.45 12.98 1.02
CA HIS A 191 32.80 12.54 -0.34
C HIS A 191 33.53 13.71 -1.02
N LEU A 192 34.71 13.45 -1.60
CA LEU A 192 35.62 14.46 -2.21
C LEU A 192 35.19 14.76 -3.64
#